data_52f5e3e671691b6753c2e9abd9704d3b
#
_entry.id   52f5e3e671691b6753c2e9abd9704d3b
#
_cell.length_a   1.000
_cell.length_b   1.000
_cell.length_c   1.000
_cell.angle_alpha   90.00
_cell.angle_beta   90.00
_cell.angle_gamma   90.00
#
_symmetry.space_group_name_H-M   'P 1'
#
loop_
_entity.id
_entity.type
_entity.pdbx_description
1 polymer ?
#
loop_
_entity_poly.entity_id
_entity_poly.type
_entity_poly.pdbx_seq_one_letter_code
_entity_poly.pdbx_strand_id
1 'polypeptide(L)'
;SSCHWCHVMEEETFTNDSIANVMNENFINIKVDREENPDVDQAYMTASQLMTGMGGWPLNVITLPDGSPIYAGTYHTTSQWDDILKRIIRLKRDNYDGLKELANNVKNGVTDINTIYKREEVSDFNPEFLKNNVENWKNNWDLNFGGDLAQQKFVSPSKYIFLLNYARIYNDNEVLDHVKKTLDVISSSGLNDFIEGGFYRYTVDNEWKIPHFEKMLYDQAQMISLYSLAYKVFKDEYYKDIAIETIDFLNSKMSSKDGLYFAAMDADTDGEEGKYYSFN
;
A
#
# COMPACT_ATOMS: atom_id res chain seq x y z
N SER A 1 -8.23 10.51 -8.15
CA SER A 1 -7.33 9.64 -7.37
C SER A 1 -7.16 10.22 -5.98
N SER A 2 -7.17 9.40 -4.96
CA SER A 2 -6.95 9.78 -3.56
C SER A 2 -5.46 9.88 -3.16
N CYS A 3 -4.57 9.80 -4.13
CA CYS A 3 -3.13 9.71 -3.91
C CYS A 3 -2.51 11.12 -3.81
N HIS A 4 -2.24 11.61 -2.60
CA HIS A 4 -1.61 12.92 -2.36
C HIS A 4 -0.32 13.12 -3.16
N TRP A 5 0.65 12.22 -3.09
CA TRP A 5 1.92 12.33 -3.83
C TRP A 5 1.77 12.27 -5.35
N CYS A 6 0.63 11.71 -5.84
CA CYS A 6 0.30 11.78 -7.27
C CYS A 6 -0.12 13.20 -7.66
N HIS A 7 -0.91 13.88 -6.81
CA HIS A 7 -1.29 15.28 -7.01
C HIS A 7 -0.07 16.20 -6.95
N VAL A 8 0.80 16.02 -5.95
CA VAL A 8 2.06 16.79 -5.83
C VAL A 8 2.91 16.64 -7.09
N MET A 9 3.11 15.42 -7.60
CA MET A 9 3.90 15.23 -8.81
C MET A 9 3.21 15.78 -10.07
N GLU A 10 1.88 15.75 -10.13
CA GLU A 10 1.11 16.37 -11.20
C GLU A 10 1.34 17.88 -11.22
N GLU A 11 1.22 18.54 -10.08
CA GLU A 11 1.36 19.99 -9.96
C GLU A 11 2.79 20.49 -10.14
N GLU A 12 3.78 19.83 -9.53
CA GLU A 12 5.16 20.28 -9.56
C GLU A 12 5.90 19.88 -10.84
N THR A 13 5.60 18.69 -11.39
CA THR A 13 6.39 18.07 -12.45
C THR A 13 5.65 18.03 -13.78
N PHE A 14 4.42 17.46 -13.83
CA PHE A 14 3.76 17.24 -15.11
C PHE A 14 3.13 18.51 -15.71
N THR A 15 2.77 19.50 -14.89
CA THR A 15 2.30 20.82 -15.36
C THR A 15 3.45 21.77 -15.74
N ASN A 16 4.71 21.39 -15.49
CA ASN A 16 5.86 22.17 -15.89
C ASN A 16 6.04 22.14 -17.41
N ASP A 17 5.96 23.29 -18.08
CA ASP A 17 6.02 23.41 -19.55
C ASP A 17 7.26 22.74 -20.15
N SER A 18 8.43 22.84 -19.52
CA SER A 18 9.66 22.22 -20.01
C SER A 18 9.57 20.70 -20.00
N ILE A 19 9.06 20.13 -18.93
CA ILE A 19 8.84 18.67 -18.79
C ILE A 19 7.78 18.19 -19.75
N ALA A 20 6.65 18.89 -19.80
CA ALA A 20 5.52 18.56 -20.69
C ALA A 20 5.97 18.54 -22.16
N ASN A 21 6.79 19.51 -22.60
CA ASN A 21 7.35 19.53 -23.95
C ASN A 21 8.24 18.32 -24.22
N VAL A 22 9.18 18.00 -23.31
CA VAL A 22 10.07 16.83 -23.48
C VAL A 22 9.25 15.53 -23.55
N MET A 23 8.22 15.39 -22.68
CA MET A 23 7.35 14.22 -22.65
C MET A 23 6.53 14.10 -23.94
N ASN A 24 5.89 15.18 -24.38
CA ASN A 24 5.02 15.16 -25.56
C ASN A 24 5.77 14.96 -26.87
N GLU A 25 7.00 15.44 -26.98
CA GLU A 25 7.83 15.27 -28.18
C GLU A 25 8.43 13.85 -28.31
N ASN A 26 8.69 13.16 -27.20
CA ASN A 26 9.49 11.94 -27.21
C ASN A 26 8.74 10.69 -26.76
N PHE A 27 7.57 10.82 -26.08
CA PHE A 27 6.83 9.73 -25.50
C PHE A 27 5.34 9.81 -25.83
N ILE A 28 4.64 8.68 -25.73
CA ILE A 28 3.18 8.61 -25.67
C ILE A 28 2.84 8.54 -24.18
N ASN A 29 2.21 9.59 -23.67
CA ASN A 29 1.88 9.70 -22.24
C ASN A 29 0.51 9.10 -21.98
N ILE A 30 0.45 8.14 -21.07
CA ILE A 30 -0.79 7.44 -20.70
C ILE A 30 -0.97 7.57 -19.19
N LYS A 31 -2.09 8.15 -18.76
CA LYS A 31 -2.51 8.20 -17.36
C LYS A 31 -3.44 7.02 -17.09
N VAL A 32 -3.08 6.18 -16.13
CA VAL A 32 -3.83 4.97 -15.78
C VAL A 32 -4.42 5.15 -14.40
N ASP A 33 -5.73 4.99 -14.26
CA ASP A 33 -6.38 4.85 -12.97
C ASP A 33 -6.25 3.40 -12.50
N ARG A 34 -5.60 3.20 -11.35
CA ARG A 34 -5.31 1.88 -10.80
C ARG A 34 -6.55 1.14 -10.29
N GLU A 35 -7.57 1.87 -9.87
CA GLU A 35 -8.81 1.27 -9.37
C GLU A 35 -9.65 0.73 -10.53
N GLU A 36 -9.59 1.39 -11.69
CA GLU A 36 -10.26 0.93 -12.91
C GLU A 36 -9.43 -0.10 -13.69
N ASN A 37 -8.09 -0.09 -13.54
CA ASN A 37 -7.17 -0.96 -14.28
C ASN A 37 -6.16 -1.64 -13.33
N PRO A 38 -6.63 -2.44 -12.35
CA PRO A 38 -5.78 -3.04 -11.33
C PRO A 38 -4.79 -4.07 -11.88
N ASP A 39 -5.09 -4.71 -13.00
CA ASP A 39 -4.23 -5.65 -13.71
C ASP A 39 -3.00 -4.97 -14.29
N VAL A 40 -3.18 -3.78 -14.90
CA VAL A 40 -2.09 -2.95 -15.41
C VAL A 40 -1.23 -2.44 -14.27
N ASP A 41 -1.85 -1.90 -13.21
CA ASP A 41 -1.15 -1.42 -12.02
C ASP A 41 -0.31 -2.52 -11.37
N GLN A 42 -0.90 -3.70 -11.14
CA GLN A 42 -0.19 -4.82 -10.51
C GLN A 42 1.01 -5.31 -11.34
N ALA A 43 0.87 -5.37 -12.66
CA ALA A 43 1.96 -5.79 -13.54
C ALA A 43 3.16 -4.84 -13.44
N TYR A 44 2.90 -3.54 -13.51
CA TYR A 44 3.97 -2.54 -13.42
C TYR A 44 4.47 -2.29 -11.99
N MET A 45 3.64 -2.51 -10.98
CA MET A 45 4.07 -2.53 -9.58
C MET A 45 5.09 -3.65 -9.34
N THR A 46 4.82 -4.85 -9.85
CA THR A 46 5.76 -5.98 -9.79
C THR A 46 7.07 -5.65 -10.52
N ALA A 47 6.98 -5.00 -11.69
CA ALA A 47 8.17 -4.55 -12.40
C ALA A 47 8.98 -3.51 -11.60
N SER A 48 8.31 -2.56 -10.94
CA SER A 48 8.96 -1.57 -10.06
C SER A 48 9.69 -2.24 -8.90
N GLN A 49 9.07 -3.17 -8.23
CA GLN A 49 9.67 -3.94 -7.13
C GLN A 49 10.88 -4.75 -7.59
N LEU A 50 10.82 -5.36 -8.77
CA LEU A 50 11.96 -6.09 -9.36
C LEU A 50 13.13 -5.16 -9.70
N MET A 51 12.84 -3.97 -10.26
CA MET A 51 13.88 -3.06 -10.74
C MET A 51 14.52 -2.24 -9.63
N THR A 52 13.76 -1.87 -8.60
CA THR A 52 14.17 -0.88 -7.59
C THR A 52 14.12 -1.42 -6.16
N GLY A 53 13.50 -2.56 -5.93
CA GLY A 53 13.19 -3.07 -4.60
C GLY A 53 12.02 -2.34 -3.91
N MET A 54 11.41 -1.34 -4.57
CA MET A 54 10.37 -0.49 -4.02
C MET A 54 9.12 -0.50 -4.88
N GLY A 55 7.98 -0.20 -4.26
CA GLY A 55 6.71 0.03 -4.93
C GLY A 55 5.92 1.10 -4.20
N GLY A 56 4.97 1.71 -4.88
CA GLY A 56 4.12 2.77 -4.33
C GLY A 56 3.58 3.68 -5.42
N TRP A 57 2.77 4.65 -5.03
CA TRP A 57 2.21 5.65 -5.93
C TRP A 57 2.65 7.05 -5.53
N PRO A 58 2.87 7.95 -6.55
CA PRO A 58 2.68 7.71 -7.99
C PRO A 58 3.58 6.60 -8.50
N LEU A 59 3.08 5.76 -9.41
CA LEU A 59 3.86 4.77 -10.11
C LEU A 59 4.15 5.28 -11.53
N ASN A 60 5.41 5.57 -11.80
CA ASN A 60 5.86 6.07 -13.10
C ASN A 60 6.63 4.98 -13.83
N VAL A 61 6.17 4.61 -15.01
CA VAL A 61 6.78 3.55 -15.80
C VAL A 61 7.03 4.02 -17.22
N ILE A 62 8.22 3.79 -17.74
CA ILE A 62 8.53 4.00 -19.16
C ILE A 62 8.69 2.63 -19.81
N THR A 63 7.98 2.41 -20.91
CA THR A 63 7.95 1.12 -21.61
C THR A 63 8.45 1.25 -23.04
N LEU A 64 8.81 0.14 -23.64
CA LEU A 64 8.89 -0.01 -25.08
C LEU A 64 7.46 -0.03 -25.67
N PRO A 65 7.30 0.11 -27.02
CA PRO A 65 5.97 0.11 -27.66
C PRO A 65 5.13 -1.15 -27.44
N ASP A 66 5.75 -2.24 -27.04
CA ASP A 66 5.06 -3.51 -26.70
C ASP A 66 4.61 -3.60 -25.23
N GLY A 67 4.78 -2.51 -24.46
CA GLY A 67 4.46 -2.45 -23.05
C GLY A 67 5.55 -3.02 -22.10
N SER A 68 6.67 -3.49 -22.64
CA SER A 68 7.76 -4.04 -21.80
C SER A 68 8.50 -2.92 -21.07
N PRO A 69 8.58 -2.94 -19.72
CA PRO A 69 9.13 -1.83 -18.94
C PRO A 69 10.65 -1.74 -19.04
N ILE A 70 11.14 -0.50 -19.22
CA ILE A 70 12.57 -0.14 -19.24
C ILE A 70 12.96 0.76 -18.09
N TYR A 71 11.99 1.35 -17.43
CA TYR A 71 12.14 2.14 -16.22
C TYR A 71 10.89 2.04 -15.37
N ALA A 72 11.05 1.98 -14.06
CA ALA A 72 9.97 2.15 -13.10
C ALA A 72 10.47 2.91 -11.86
N GLY A 73 9.59 3.69 -11.25
CA GLY A 73 9.87 4.45 -10.03
C GLY A 73 8.62 5.11 -9.50
N THR A 74 8.71 5.66 -8.29
CA THR A 74 7.62 6.32 -7.61
C THR A 74 7.66 7.84 -7.80
N TYR A 75 7.58 8.63 -6.73
CA TYR A 75 7.67 10.07 -6.80
C TYR A 75 9.06 10.54 -7.26
N HIS A 76 9.08 11.55 -8.12
CA HIS A 76 10.29 12.25 -8.57
C HIS A 76 10.06 13.75 -8.57
N THR A 77 11.05 14.50 -8.12
CA THR A 77 11.08 15.95 -8.32
C THR A 77 11.21 16.28 -9.81
N THR A 78 10.84 17.49 -10.20
CA THR A 78 10.93 17.96 -11.59
C THR A 78 12.33 17.73 -12.19
N SER A 79 13.40 18.03 -11.45
CA SER A 79 14.80 17.83 -11.90
C SER A 79 15.13 16.35 -12.09
N GLN A 80 14.73 15.50 -11.13
CA GLN A 80 14.99 14.05 -11.23
C GLN A 80 14.25 13.44 -12.44
N TRP A 81 13.01 13.86 -12.67
CA TRP A 81 12.24 13.36 -13.80
C TRP A 81 12.81 13.80 -15.14
N ASP A 82 13.26 15.06 -15.27
CA ASP A 82 13.95 15.57 -16.45
C ASP A 82 15.22 14.76 -16.77
N ASP A 83 16.04 14.47 -15.77
CA ASP A 83 17.25 13.66 -15.93
C ASP A 83 16.93 12.23 -16.40
N ILE A 84 15.88 11.61 -15.85
CA ILE A 84 15.41 10.28 -16.26
C ILE A 84 14.97 10.31 -17.72
N LEU A 85 14.10 11.24 -18.10
CA LEU A 85 13.63 11.37 -19.49
C LEU A 85 14.78 11.54 -20.48
N LYS A 86 15.70 12.46 -20.20
CA LYS A 86 16.88 12.71 -21.03
C LYS A 86 17.79 11.48 -21.13
N ARG A 87 17.93 10.73 -20.03
CA ARG A 87 18.71 9.49 -20.03
C ARG A 87 18.06 8.43 -20.92
N ILE A 88 16.75 8.23 -20.81
CA ILE A 88 16.02 7.25 -21.63
C ILE A 88 16.07 7.63 -23.12
N ILE A 89 15.88 8.91 -23.45
CA ILE A 89 15.99 9.41 -24.84
C ILE A 89 17.37 9.11 -25.42
N ARG A 90 18.43 9.38 -24.66
CA ARG A 90 19.82 9.05 -25.07
C ARG A 90 20.02 7.57 -25.27
N LEU A 91 19.59 6.74 -24.32
CA LEU A 91 19.73 5.28 -24.43
C LEU A 91 18.94 4.71 -25.61
N LYS A 92 17.73 5.23 -25.88
CA LYS A 92 16.96 4.85 -27.07
C LYS A 92 17.70 5.13 -28.37
N ARG A 93 18.43 6.26 -28.46
CA ARG A 93 19.20 6.63 -29.63
C ARG A 93 20.52 5.84 -29.75
N ASP A 94 21.24 5.68 -28.64
CA ASP A 94 22.62 5.23 -28.62
C ASP A 94 22.76 3.71 -28.37
N ASN A 95 21.78 3.09 -27.70
CA ASN A 95 21.82 1.66 -27.30
C ASN A 95 20.41 1.05 -27.20
N TYR A 96 19.66 1.08 -28.29
CA TYR A 96 18.28 0.54 -28.30
C TYR A 96 18.22 -0.97 -28.03
N ASP A 97 19.23 -1.74 -28.49
CA ASP A 97 19.26 -3.19 -28.26
C ASP A 97 19.50 -3.52 -26.76
N GLY A 98 20.31 -2.74 -26.07
CA GLY A 98 20.46 -2.85 -24.62
C GLY A 98 19.15 -2.54 -23.86
N LEU A 99 18.35 -1.57 -24.33
CA LEU A 99 17.01 -1.33 -23.76
C LEU A 99 16.06 -2.51 -23.97
N LYS A 100 16.10 -3.16 -25.14
CA LYS A 100 15.30 -4.37 -25.40
C LYS A 100 15.70 -5.53 -24.49
N GLU A 101 17.00 -5.71 -24.29
CA GLU A 101 17.51 -6.76 -23.40
C GLU A 101 17.04 -6.52 -21.96
N LEU A 102 17.17 -5.28 -21.45
CA LEU A 102 16.64 -4.90 -20.15
C LEU A 102 15.14 -5.16 -20.04
N ALA A 103 14.35 -4.70 -21.02
CA ALA A 103 12.91 -4.90 -21.06
C ALA A 103 12.51 -6.39 -21.01
N ASN A 104 13.22 -7.23 -21.78
CA ASN A 104 12.99 -8.66 -21.80
C ASN A 104 13.33 -9.32 -20.43
N ASN A 105 14.41 -8.90 -19.79
CA ASN A 105 14.79 -9.42 -18.49
C ASN A 105 13.76 -9.08 -17.41
N VAL A 106 13.26 -7.84 -17.40
CA VAL A 106 12.20 -7.43 -16.46
C VAL A 106 10.89 -8.17 -16.75
N LYS A 107 10.48 -8.26 -18.02
CA LYS A 107 9.27 -9.00 -18.43
C LYS A 107 9.34 -10.48 -18.01
N ASN A 108 10.46 -11.13 -18.21
CA ASN A 108 10.65 -12.52 -17.78
C ASN A 108 10.57 -12.64 -16.25
N GLY A 109 11.22 -11.73 -15.50
CA GLY A 109 11.14 -11.71 -14.05
C GLY A 109 9.71 -11.50 -13.53
N VAL A 110 8.92 -10.60 -14.12
CA VAL A 110 7.49 -10.42 -13.81
C VAL A 110 6.71 -11.70 -14.10
N THR A 111 6.98 -12.35 -15.24
CA THR A 111 6.34 -13.61 -15.60
C THR A 111 6.68 -14.71 -14.59
N ASP A 112 7.94 -14.84 -14.22
CA ASP A 112 8.40 -15.87 -13.28
C ASP A 112 7.78 -15.70 -11.89
N ILE A 113 7.67 -14.46 -11.38
CA ILE A 113 7.01 -14.16 -10.09
C ILE A 113 5.53 -14.55 -10.13
N ASN A 114 4.85 -14.27 -11.24
CA ASN A 114 3.41 -14.53 -11.39
C ASN A 114 3.09 -15.96 -11.82
N THR A 115 4.11 -16.77 -12.18
CA THR A 115 3.89 -18.14 -12.62
C THR A 115 3.89 -19.10 -11.43
N ILE A 116 2.76 -19.79 -11.25
CA ILE A 116 2.68 -20.89 -10.27
C ILE A 116 3.16 -22.17 -10.92
N TYR A 117 4.38 -22.58 -10.58
CA TYR A 117 4.92 -23.84 -11.04
C TYR A 117 4.32 -25.01 -10.25
N LYS A 118 3.78 -26.00 -10.97
CA LYS A 118 3.33 -27.24 -10.34
C LYS A 118 4.55 -28.00 -9.78
N ARG A 119 4.57 -28.19 -8.46
CA ARG A 119 5.57 -29.08 -7.84
C ARG A 119 5.19 -30.54 -8.10
N GLU A 120 6.14 -31.35 -8.52
CA GLU A 120 5.94 -32.80 -8.73
C GLU A 120 5.77 -33.54 -7.40
N GLU A 121 6.38 -33.04 -6.33
CA GLU A 121 6.26 -33.60 -4.99
C GLU A 121 5.49 -32.63 -4.09
N VAL A 122 4.44 -33.14 -3.46
CA VAL A 122 3.74 -32.45 -2.37
C VAL A 122 4.54 -32.75 -1.11
N SER A 123 5.31 -31.79 -0.62
CA SER A 123 5.90 -31.90 0.71
C SER A 123 4.78 -31.87 1.75
N ASP A 124 4.79 -32.78 2.71
CA ASP A 124 3.90 -32.73 3.85
C ASP A 124 4.02 -31.39 4.55
N PHE A 125 2.87 -30.81 4.93
CA PHE A 125 2.84 -29.58 5.69
C PHE A 125 3.53 -29.79 7.04
N ASN A 126 4.63 -29.07 7.28
CA ASN A 126 5.33 -29.12 8.55
C ASN A 126 4.93 -27.93 9.42
N PRO A 127 4.21 -28.12 10.54
CA PRO A 127 3.85 -27.08 11.48
C PRO A 127 5.03 -26.29 12.07
N GLU A 128 6.20 -26.89 12.17
CA GLU A 128 7.41 -26.21 12.66
C GLU A 128 7.83 -25.07 11.74
N PHE A 129 7.53 -25.15 10.44
CA PHE A 129 7.78 -24.04 9.51
C PHE A 129 7.01 -22.79 9.91
N LEU A 130 5.72 -22.94 10.31
CA LEU A 130 4.92 -21.81 10.78
C LEU A 130 5.47 -21.23 12.08
N LYS A 131 5.83 -22.08 13.04
CA LYS A 131 6.39 -21.62 14.32
C LYS A 131 7.68 -20.84 14.11
N ASN A 132 8.60 -21.37 13.32
CA ASN A 132 9.86 -20.71 13.02
C ASN A 132 9.67 -19.36 12.34
N ASN A 133 8.69 -19.24 11.43
CA ASN A 133 8.38 -17.96 10.81
C ASN A 133 7.79 -16.96 11.81
N VAL A 134 6.92 -17.38 12.71
CA VAL A 134 6.37 -16.49 13.75
C VAL A 134 7.47 -16.06 14.72
N GLU A 135 8.36 -16.98 15.15
CA GLU A 135 9.51 -16.62 15.99
C GLU A 135 10.45 -15.61 15.31
N ASN A 136 10.71 -15.79 14.02
CA ASN A 136 11.48 -14.80 13.26
C ASN A 136 10.77 -13.44 13.17
N TRP A 137 9.45 -13.44 13.08
CA TRP A 137 8.64 -12.21 13.03
C TRP A 137 8.72 -11.42 14.33
N LYS A 138 8.79 -12.10 15.49
CA LYS A 138 8.92 -11.46 16.80
C LYS A 138 10.14 -10.52 16.90
N ASN A 139 11.21 -10.80 16.15
CA ASN A 139 12.39 -9.94 16.09
C ASN A 139 12.13 -8.54 15.50
N ASN A 140 11.06 -8.38 14.74
CA ASN A 140 10.67 -7.11 14.13
C ASN A 140 9.53 -6.40 14.88
N TRP A 141 9.08 -6.91 16.02
CA TRP A 141 7.99 -6.31 16.75
C TRP A 141 8.41 -5.05 17.49
N ASP A 142 7.58 -4.02 17.37
CA ASP A 142 7.70 -2.84 18.21
C ASP A 142 7.04 -3.10 19.58
N LEU A 143 7.87 -3.36 20.58
CA LEU A 143 7.41 -3.64 21.92
C LEU A 143 6.92 -2.39 22.67
N ASN A 144 7.18 -1.18 22.15
CA ASN A 144 6.73 0.07 22.76
C ASN A 144 5.37 0.50 22.23
N PHE A 145 5.24 0.61 20.92
CA PHE A 145 4.05 1.15 20.26
C PHE A 145 3.21 0.09 19.54
N GLY A 146 3.58 -1.18 19.63
CA GLY A 146 2.90 -2.23 18.84
C GLY A 146 3.21 -2.15 17.36
N GLY A 147 2.75 -3.14 16.61
CA GLY A 147 3.09 -3.25 15.20
C GLY A 147 4.51 -3.75 14.98
N ASP A 148 5.03 -3.51 13.77
CA ASP A 148 6.43 -3.78 13.44
C ASP A 148 7.30 -2.54 13.64
N LEU A 149 8.60 -2.76 13.81
CA LEU A 149 9.61 -1.70 13.82
C LEU A 149 9.70 -1.10 12.41
N ALA A 150 9.18 0.10 12.25
CA ALA A 150 9.22 0.85 10.99
C ALA A 150 9.06 2.34 11.28
N GLN A 151 9.56 3.21 10.40
CA GLN A 151 9.33 4.66 10.50
C GLN A 151 7.90 5.03 10.11
N GLN A 152 7.39 4.44 9.06
CA GLN A 152 5.98 4.51 8.66
C GLN A 152 5.29 3.21 9.03
N LYS A 153 4.11 3.27 9.60
CA LYS A 153 3.39 2.09 10.06
C LYS A 153 2.09 1.87 9.30
N PHE A 154 1.98 0.67 8.73
CA PHE A 154 0.76 0.15 8.12
C PHE A 154 0.16 -0.90 9.02
N VAL A 155 -1.18 -0.91 9.14
CA VAL A 155 -1.85 -1.88 10.03
C VAL A 155 -1.65 -3.31 9.57
N SER A 156 -1.74 -3.59 8.28
CA SER A 156 -1.68 -4.95 7.73
C SER A 156 -2.63 -5.95 8.44
N PRO A 157 -3.96 -5.75 8.40
CA PRO A 157 -4.91 -6.50 9.24
C PRO A 157 -4.85 -8.01 9.03
N SER A 158 -4.56 -8.47 7.81
CA SER A 158 -4.42 -9.91 7.50
C SER A 158 -3.33 -10.60 8.33
N LYS A 159 -2.24 -9.90 8.65
CA LYS A 159 -1.17 -10.37 9.54
C LYS A 159 -1.69 -10.64 10.94
N TYR A 160 -2.44 -9.69 11.51
CA TYR A 160 -2.96 -9.82 12.88
C TYR A 160 -4.10 -10.84 12.95
N ILE A 161 -4.93 -10.97 11.91
CA ILE A 161 -5.90 -12.07 11.79
C ILE A 161 -5.19 -13.43 11.81
N PHE A 162 -4.09 -13.56 11.07
CA PHE A 162 -3.27 -14.76 11.09
C PHE A 162 -2.68 -15.01 12.49
N LEU A 163 -2.05 -14.00 13.12
CA LEU A 163 -1.44 -14.12 14.43
C LEU A 163 -2.46 -14.48 15.53
N LEU A 164 -3.66 -13.91 15.51
CA LEU A 164 -4.74 -14.28 16.46
C LEU A 164 -5.14 -15.75 16.32
N ASN A 165 -5.28 -16.25 15.08
CA ASN A 165 -5.61 -17.65 14.85
C ASN A 165 -4.45 -18.58 15.23
N TYR A 166 -3.22 -18.21 14.85
CA TYR A 166 -2.01 -18.93 15.24
C TYR A 166 -1.91 -19.07 16.75
N ALA A 167 -1.99 -17.97 17.48
CA ALA A 167 -1.85 -17.94 18.94
C ALA A 167 -2.91 -18.77 19.65
N ARG A 168 -4.14 -18.83 19.12
CA ARG A 168 -5.20 -19.70 19.67
C ARG A 168 -4.93 -21.19 19.44
N ILE A 169 -4.36 -21.54 18.27
CA ILE A 169 -4.06 -22.95 17.95
C ILE A 169 -2.86 -23.45 18.77
N TYR A 170 -1.83 -22.62 18.93
CA TYR A 170 -0.58 -23.01 19.59
C TYR A 170 -0.50 -22.59 21.07
N ASN A 171 -1.52 -21.90 21.59
CA ASN A 171 -1.57 -21.33 22.94
C ASN A 171 -0.37 -20.37 23.21
N ASP A 172 -0.03 -19.53 22.23
CA ASP A 172 1.07 -18.58 22.31
C ASP A 172 0.58 -17.24 22.89
N ASN A 173 0.75 -17.06 24.20
CA ASN A 173 0.33 -15.86 24.92
C ASN A 173 1.17 -14.63 24.53
N GLU A 174 2.43 -14.79 24.17
CA GLU A 174 3.28 -13.67 23.77
C GLU A 174 2.75 -13.03 22.47
N VAL A 175 2.33 -13.87 21.52
CA VAL A 175 1.67 -13.40 20.29
C VAL A 175 0.34 -12.71 20.60
N LEU A 176 -0.48 -13.27 21.52
CA LEU A 176 -1.74 -12.62 21.91
C LEU A 176 -1.50 -11.25 22.53
N ASP A 177 -0.52 -11.13 23.44
CA ASP A 177 -0.20 -9.89 24.13
C ASP A 177 0.31 -8.82 23.15
N HIS A 178 1.15 -9.21 22.19
CA HIS A 178 1.61 -8.30 21.15
C HIS A 178 0.46 -7.81 20.25
N VAL A 179 -0.40 -8.71 19.80
CA VAL A 179 -1.57 -8.34 18.98
C VAL A 179 -2.51 -7.44 19.76
N LYS A 180 -2.83 -7.80 21.02
CA LYS A 180 -3.68 -6.97 21.88
C LYS A 180 -3.13 -5.57 22.02
N LYS A 181 -1.84 -5.45 22.41
CA LYS A 181 -1.16 -4.16 22.52
C LYS A 181 -1.25 -3.34 21.22
N THR A 182 -1.00 -3.98 20.08
CA THR A 182 -1.07 -3.31 18.79
C THR A 182 -2.46 -2.76 18.51
N LEU A 183 -3.51 -3.56 18.74
CA LEU A 183 -4.89 -3.14 18.51
C LEU A 183 -5.32 -2.03 19.47
N ASP A 184 -4.93 -2.10 20.74
CA ASP A 184 -5.21 -1.07 21.75
C ASP A 184 -4.55 0.27 21.34
N VAL A 185 -3.30 0.23 20.87
CA VAL A 185 -2.60 1.45 20.43
C VAL A 185 -3.24 2.02 19.15
N ILE A 186 -3.49 1.20 18.15
CA ILE A 186 -4.10 1.64 16.88
C ILE A 186 -5.45 2.31 17.11
N SER A 187 -6.33 1.69 17.91
CA SER A 187 -7.68 2.20 18.17
C SER A 187 -7.71 3.45 19.06
N SER A 188 -6.62 3.74 19.80
CA SER A 188 -6.48 4.91 20.66
C SER A 188 -5.52 5.97 20.14
N SER A 189 -5.07 5.84 18.90
CA SER A 189 -4.07 6.73 18.28
C SER A 189 -4.65 7.57 17.14
N GLY A 190 -3.81 8.41 16.52
CA GLY A 190 -4.19 9.24 15.37
C GLY A 190 -4.59 8.46 14.10
N LEU A 191 -4.37 7.15 14.06
CA LEU A 191 -4.82 6.32 12.95
C LEU A 191 -6.35 6.10 12.96
N ASN A 192 -6.99 6.12 14.12
CA ASN A 192 -8.43 6.05 14.28
C ASN A 192 -9.03 7.46 14.23
N ASP A 193 -10.02 7.67 13.39
CA ASP A 193 -10.79 8.94 13.38
C ASP A 193 -11.89 8.89 14.44
N PHE A 194 -11.65 9.54 15.56
CA PHE A 194 -12.58 9.58 16.68
C PHE A 194 -13.83 10.46 16.44
N ILE A 195 -13.86 11.22 15.35
CA ILE A 195 -14.95 12.17 15.08
C ILE A 195 -15.94 11.57 14.09
N GLU A 196 -15.46 11.11 12.95
CA GLU A 196 -16.30 10.57 11.89
C GLU A 196 -16.28 9.03 11.84
N GLY A 197 -15.35 8.41 12.53
CA GLY A 197 -15.13 6.95 12.52
C GLY A 197 -14.24 6.49 11.36
N GLY A 198 -13.92 5.20 11.40
CA GLY A 198 -13.04 4.58 10.43
C GLY A 198 -11.55 4.86 10.68
N PHE A 199 -10.72 4.26 9.85
CA PHE A 199 -9.28 4.30 10.00
C PHE A 199 -8.62 4.95 8.80
N TYR A 200 -7.61 5.77 9.06
CA TYR A 200 -6.68 6.22 8.03
C TYR A 200 -5.76 5.08 7.58
N ARG A 201 -5.14 5.24 6.43
CA ARG A 201 -4.43 4.16 5.75
C ARG A 201 -3.15 3.73 6.46
N TYR A 202 -2.32 4.70 6.88
CA TYR A 202 -1.06 4.47 7.57
C TYR A 202 -0.64 5.73 8.34
N THR A 203 0.41 5.62 9.15
CA THR A 203 1.04 6.77 9.80
C THR A 203 2.43 7.03 9.24
N VAL A 204 2.82 8.30 9.17
CA VAL A 204 4.15 8.72 8.70
C VAL A 204 5.20 8.67 9.81
N ASP A 205 4.76 8.42 11.05
CA ASP A 205 5.59 8.23 12.23
C ASP A 205 5.51 6.78 12.76
N ASN A 206 6.40 6.45 13.70
CA ASN A 206 6.47 5.13 14.31
C ASN A 206 5.60 4.93 15.56
N GLU A 207 4.86 5.96 15.99
CA GLU A 207 4.05 5.94 17.21
C GLU A 207 2.53 5.91 16.94
N TRP A 208 2.12 5.78 15.68
CA TRP A 208 0.74 5.80 15.20
C TRP A 208 0.01 7.15 15.40
N LYS A 209 0.74 8.28 15.48
CA LYS A 209 0.19 9.59 15.83
C LYS A 209 -0.22 10.44 14.65
N ILE A 210 0.61 10.45 13.60
CA ILE A 210 0.45 11.34 12.44
C ILE A 210 -0.04 10.53 11.25
N PRO A 211 -1.35 10.53 10.97
CA PRO A 211 -1.90 9.73 9.88
C PRO A 211 -1.63 10.40 8.52
N HIS A 212 -1.53 9.58 7.48
CA HIS A 212 -1.85 9.97 6.13
C HIS A 212 -3.37 9.88 5.97
N PHE A 213 -4.03 10.99 5.72
CA PHE A 213 -5.48 11.14 5.91
C PHE A 213 -6.37 10.41 4.89
N GLU A 214 -5.81 9.64 3.97
CA GLU A 214 -6.54 8.78 3.05
C GLU A 214 -7.27 7.65 3.80
N LYS A 215 -8.54 7.38 3.46
CA LYS A 215 -9.30 6.25 3.98
C LYS A 215 -9.73 5.33 2.83
N MET A 216 -9.26 4.08 2.84
CA MET A 216 -9.55 3.10 1.80
C MET A 216 -10.67 2.16 2.23
N LEU A 217 -11.59 1.84 1.34
CA LEU A 217 -12.67 0.88 1.60
C LEU A 217 -12.13 -0.49 2.05
N TYR A 218 -11.09 -0.99 1.38
CA TYR A 218 -10.52 -2.29 1.71
C TYR A 218 -9.85 -2.32 3.10
N ASP A 219 -9.27 -1.20 3.55
CA ASP A 219 -8.72 -1.09 4.90
C ASP A 219 -9.83 -1.15 5.94
N GLN A 220 -10.92 -0.40 5.74
CA GLN A 220 -12.08 -0.45 6.65
C GLN A 220 -12.65 -1.87 6.75
N ALA A 221 -12.86 -2.54 5.61
CA ALA A 221 -13.40 -3.90 5.58
C ALA A 221 -12.52 -4.90 6.33
N GLN A 222 -11.19 -4.78 6.18
CA GLN A 222 -10.24 -5.63 6.89
C GLN A 222 -10.16 -5.28 8.39
N MET A 223 -10.27 -4.00 8.76
CA MET A 223 -10.30 -3.57 10.16
C MET A 223 -11.55 -4.07 10.87
N ILE A 224 -12.73 -4.01 10.24
CA ILE A 224 -13.96 -4.61 10.79
C ILE A 224 -13.75 -6.11 11.05
N SER A 225 -13.15 -6.83 10.10
CA SER A 225 -12.87 -8.26 10.25
C SER A 225 -11.90 -8.54 11.40
N LEU A 226 -10.83 -7.73 11.52
CA LEU A 226 -9.81 -7.86 12.56
C LEU A 226 -10.38 -7.57 13.95
N TYR A 227 -11.07 -6.43 14.15
CA TYR A 227 -11.63 -6.08 15.45
C TYR A 227 -12.78 -7.01 15.86
N SER A 228 -13.58 -7.50 14.90
CA SER A 228 -14.58 -8.54 15.16
C SER A 228 -13.95 -9.85 15.64
N LEU A 229 -12.81 -10.25 15.08
CA LEU A 229 -12.07 -11.43 15.55
C LEU A 229 -11.43 -11.17 16.91
N ALA A 230 -10.86 -10.00 17.14
CA ALA A 230 -10.28 -9.59 18.42
C ALA A 230 -11.33 -9.63 19.54
N TYR A 231 -12.55 -9.12 19.29
CA TYR A 231 -13.67 -9.25 20.22
C TYR A 231 -13.96 -10.71 20.56
N LYS A 232 -14.00 -11.60 19.58
CA LYS A 232 -14.22 -13.04 19.82
C LYS A 232 -13.12 -13.68 20.67
N VAL A 233 -11.87 -13.22 20.52
CA VAL A 233 -10.71 -13.78 21.23
C VAL A 233 -10.59 -13.20 22.64
N PHE A 234 -10.62 -11.89 22.78
CA PHE A 234 -10.35 -11.19 24.03
C PHE A 234 -11.60 -10.95 24.88
N LYS A 235 -12.81 -11.04 24.30
CA LYS A 235 -14.09 -10.74 24.95
C LYS A 235 -14.18 -9.31 25.49
N ASP A 236 -13.47 -8.39 24.86
CA ASP A 236 -13.46 -6.98 25.21
C ASP A 236 -14.48 -6.23 24.34
N GLU A 237 -15.52 -5.67 24.96
CA GLU A 237 -16.60 -4.95 24.26
C GLU A 237 -16.06 -3.75 23.48
N TYR A 238 -14.95 -3.14 23.91
CA TYR A 238 -14.29 -2.06 23.20
C TYR A 238 -13.97 -2.41 21.75
N TYR A 239 -13.48 -3.62 21.47
CA TYR A 239 -13.21 -4.06 20.09
C TYR A 239 -14.46 -4.23 19.24
N LYS A 240 -15.57 -4.60 19.87
CA LYS A 240 -16.86 -4.68 19.20
C LYS A 240 -17.35 -3.27 18.83
N ASP A 241 -17.20 -2.30 19.73
CA ASP A 241 -17.62 -0.92 19.52
C ASP A 241 -16.82 -0.30 18.34
N ILE A 242 -15.49 -0.50 18.30
CA ILE A 242 -14.65 -0.08 17.16
C ILE A 242 -15.13 -0.70 15.83
N ALA A 243 -15.49 -1.97 15.82
CA ALA A 243 -16.01 -2.62 14.60
C ALA A 243 -17.34 -2.00 14.16
N ILE A 244 -18.24 -1.70 15.10
CA ILE A 244 -19.54 -1.07 14.84
C ILE A 244 -19.34 0.36 14.32
N GLU A 245 -18.51 1.17 14.98
CA GLU A 245 -18.20 2.55 14.55
C GLU A 245 -17.62 2.57 13.14
N THR A 246 -16.76 1.60 12.80
CA THR A 246 -16.21 1.49 11.43
C THR A 246 -17.31 1.13 10.42
N ILE A 247 -18.26 0.27 10.77
CA ILE A 247 -19.43 -0.06 9.92
C ILE A 247 -20.32 1.18 9.73
N ASP A 248 -20.58 1.92 10.80
CA ASP A 248 -21.40 3.14 10.76
C ASP A 248 -20.74 4.22 9.91
N PHE A 249 -19.41 4.36 9.99
CA PHE A 249 -18.62 5.20 9.09
C PHE A 249 -18.82 4.81 7.62
N LEU A 250 -18.67 3.53 7.27
CA LEU A 250 -18.87 3.07 5.90
C LEU A 250 -20.27 3.41 5.38
N ASN A 251 -21.29 3.14 6.20
CA ASN A 251 -22.68 3.37 5.82
C ASN A 251 -23.03 4.87 5.68
N SER A 252 -22.42 5.73 6.50
CA SER A 252 -22.73 7.15 6.53
C SER A 252 -21.88 8.00 5.58
N LYS A 253 -20.62 7.62 5.36
CA LYS A 253 -19.62 8.44 4.64
C LYS A 253 -19.15 7.84 3.32
N MET A 254 -19.06 6.53 3.21
CA MET A 254 -18.53 5.87 2.02
C MET A 254 -19.62 5.20 1.17
N SER A 255 -20.88 5.19 1.57
CA SER A 255 -21.95 4.60 0.77
C SER A 255 -22.54 5.60 -0.23
N SER A 256 -22.82 5.11 -1.45
CA SER A 256 -23.55 5.85 -2.47
C SER A 256 -25.07 5.66 -2.30
N LYS A 257 -25.85 6.54 -2.97
CA LYS A 257 -27.32 6.43 -2.99
C LYS A 257 -27.83 5.12 -3.66
N ASP A 258 -27.00 4.50 -4.47
CA ASP A 258 -27.33 3.27 -5.19
C ASP A 258 -26.94 2.01 -4.39
N GLY A 259 -26.49 2.15 -3.13
CA GLY A 259 -26.11 1.05 -2.26
C GLY A 259 -24.72 0.46 -2.54
N LEU A 260 -23.89 1.16 -3.30
CA LEU A 260 -22.48 0.83 -3.51
C LEU A 260 -21.62 1.64 -2.54
N TYR A 261 -20.36 1.23 -2.36
CA TYR A 261 -19.38 1.96 -1.57
C TYR A 261 -18.33 2.62 -2.47
N PHE A 262 -17.91 3.82 -2.11
CA PHE A 262 -16.76 4.47 -2.73
C PHE A 262 -15.48 3.72 -2.35
N ALA A 263 -14.54 3.63 -3.30
CA ALA A 263 -13.28 2.89 -3.09
C ALA A 263 -12.35 3.56 -2.08
N ALA A 264 -12.37 4.90 -2.01
CA ALA A 264 -11.53 5.68 -1.13
C ALA A 264 -12.14 7.06 -0.80
N MET A 265 -11.65 7.67 0.28
CA MET A 265 -11.77 9.09 0.57
C MET A 265 -10.38 9.72 0.43
N ASP A 266 -10.33 10.86 -0.25
CA ASP A 266 -9.10 11.59 -0.51
C ASP A 266 -8.48 12.14 0.79
N ALA A 267 -7.14 12.12 0.87
CA ALA A 267 -6.40 12.76 1.94
C ALA A 267 -6.46 14.29 1.84
N ASP A 268 -6.63 14.82 0.62
CA ASP A 268 -6.55 16.23 0.31
C ASP A 268 -7.94 16.87 0.27
N THR A 269 -8.03 18.08 0.79
CA THR A 269 -9.17 18.97 0.62
C THR A 269 -8.66 20.34 0.16
N ASP A 270 -9.14 20.82 -0.97
CA ASP A 270 -8.66 22.06 -1.61
C ASP A 270 -7.13 22.06 -1.85
N GLY A 271 -6.54 20.90 -2.16
CA GLY A 271 -5.10 20.74 -2.40
C GLY A 271 -4.21 20.68 -1.14
N GLU A 272 -4.79 20.60 0.06
CA GLU A 272 -4.08 20.51 1.33
C GLU A 272 -4.40 19.18 2.03
N GLU A 273 -3.38 18.36 2.32
CA GLU A 273 -3.55 17.11 3.05
C GLU A 273 -4.05 17.36 4.48
N GLY A 274 -5.09 16.62 4.86
CA GLY A 274 -5.65 16.65 6.22
C GLY A 274 -6.44 17.91 6.58
N LYS A 275 -6.63 18.85 5.67
CA LYS A 275 -7.34 20.11 5.93
C LYS A 275 -8.75 19.90 6.49
N TYR A 276 -9.47 18.90 5.99
CA TYR A 276 -10.80 18.55 6.49
C TYR A 276 -10.80 18.04 7.93
N TYR A 277 -9.72 17.36 8.32
CA TYR A 277 -9.60 16.68 9.61
C TYR A 277 -8.84 17.48 10.67
N SER A 278 -8.24 18.62 10.28
CA SER A 278 -7.48 19.48 11.19
C SER A 278 -8.31 20.71 11.61
N PHE A 279 -8.21 21.05 12.89
CA PHE A 279 -8.81 22.30 13.42
C PHE A 279 -7.75 23.40 13.37
N ASN A 280 -8.13 24.56 12.80
CA ASN A 280 -7.35 25.80 12.81
C ASN A 280 -7.62 26.59 14.10
#